data_8d8875f017098ca6d70b530b5a77adbc
#
_entry.id   8d8875f017098ca6d70b530b5a77adbc
#
_cell.length_a   1.000
_cell.length_b   1.000
_cell.length_c   1.000
_cell.angle_alpha   90.00
_cell.angle_beta   90.00
_cell.angle_gamma   90.00
#
_symmetry.space_group_name_H-M   'P 1'
#
loop_
_entity.id
_entity.type
_entity.pdbx_description
1 polymer ?
#
loop_
_entity_poly.entity_id
_entity_poly.type
_entity_poly.pdbx_seq_one_letter_code
_entity_poly.pdbx_strand_id
1 'polypeptide(L)'
;MSLDDAGTLALQRDFARHLRDPQLFAAPDGLAEPRLQVYRELFYNNIESLLATNFPVLRGLLGERRWPRLVRDFYREHAARTPLFTEIGREFLCYLDARAETGRGDAAFVPELAHYEWVELALAIDEHEIDAIAHDASGDVVAAAPVLSPLAWQFSYRWPVQRLSAEHQPKVPSEQPTHLVIVRNRRDHISFLELSPLAKVLFDLLAANPGRPGLDLTLALAEALPQFPPQQIIDGATRSLREFHARDIVLGTVPTDAAATTSGAQ
;
A
#
# COMPACT_ATOMS: atom_id res chain seq x y z
N MET A 1 -4.82 36.33 -14.39
CA MET A 1 -5.84 35.39 -14.93
C MET A 1 -6.84 36.26 -15.69
N SER A 2 -6.87 36.15 -17.03
CA SER A 2 -7.74 36.98 -17.85
C SER A 2 -9.20 36.50 -17.78
N LEU A 3 -10.17 37.35 -18.16
CA LEU A 3 -11.60 36.95 -18.18
C LEU A 3 -11.84 35.75 -19.12
N ASP A 4 -11.02 35.53 -20.11
CA ASP A 4 -11.04 34.42 -21.06
C ASP A 4 -10.61 33.09 -20.41
N ASP A 5 -9.64 33.11 -19.49
CA ASP A 5 -9.17 31.95 -18.75
C ASP A 5 -10.26 31.42 -17.79
N ALA A 6 -11.02 32.31 -17.17
CA ALA A 6 -12.10 31.92 -16.25
C ALA A 6 -13.27 31.22 -16.98
N GLY A 7 -13.62 31.71 -18.18
CA GLY A 7 -14.63 31.10 -19.03
C GLY A 7 -14.21 29.71 -19.53
N THR A 8 -12.96 29.58 -19.95
CA THR A 8 -12.38 28.30 -20.41
C THR A 8 -12.36 27.25 -19.29
N LEU A 9 -11.96 27.64 -18.09
CA LEU A 9 -11.96 26.72 -16.93
C LEU A 9 -13.36 26.28 -16.54
N ALA A 10 -14.36 27.17 -16.62
CA ALA A 10 -15.75 26.81 -16.35
C ALA A 10 -16.26 25.79 -17.38
N LEU A 11 -16.02 26.02 -18.66
CA LEU A 11 -16.39 25.10 -19.74
C LEU A 11 -15.72 23.73 -19.59
N GLN A 12 -14.44 23.67 -19.22
CA GLN A 12 -13.73 22.43 -18.97
C GLN A 12 -14.33 21.66 -17.78
N ARG A 13 -14.71 22.35 -16.71
CA ARG A 13 -15.37 21.72 -15.55
C ARG A 13 -16.74 21.16 -15.91
N ASP A 14 -17.54 21.90 -16.66
CA ASP A 14 -18.87 21.46 -17.07
C ASP A 14 -18.79 20.28 -18.05
N PHE A 15 -17.83 20.31 -18.97
CA PHE A 15 -17.52 19.17 -19.82
C PHE A 15 -17.11 17.94 -19.03
N ALA A 16 -16.18 18.08 -18.09
CA ALA A 16 -15.74 16.98 -17.23
C ALA A 16 -16.87 16.42 -16.34
N ARG A 17 -17.78 17.26 -15.86
CA ARG A 17 -18.99 16.83 -15.14
C ARG A 17 -19.93 16.05 -16.01
N HIS A 18 -20.20 16.54 -17.23
CA HIS A 18 -21.03 15.85 -18.19
C HIS A 18 -20.45 14.48 -18.59
N LEU A 19 -19.13 14.38 -18.80
CA LEU A 19 -18.49 13.10 -19.12
C LEU A 19 -18.66 12.08 -17.99
N ARG A 20 -18.61 12.53 -16.72
CA ARG A 20 -18.75 11.66 -15.56
C ARG A 20 -20.18 11.24 -15.30
N ASP A 21 -21.12 12.17 -15.38
CA ASP A 21 -22.55 11.91 -15.14
C ASP A 21 -23.44 12.69 -16.13
N PRO A 22 -23.65 12.15 -17.35
CA PRO A 22 -24.46 12.80 -18.38
C PRO A 22 -25.95 12.84 -18.04
N GLN A 23 -26.38 12.09 -17.00
CA GLN A 23 -27.79 12.13 -16.55
C GLN A 23 -28.04 13.32 -15.64
N LEU A 24 -27.03 13.75 -14.87
CA LEU A 24 -27.16 14.86 -13.93
C LEU A 24 -26.71 16.20 -14.53
N PHE A 25 -25.71 16.19 -15.41
CA PHE A 25 -25.10 17.39 -15.98
C PHE A 25 -25.36 17.45 -17.49
N ALA A 26 -25.94 18.57 -17.95
CA ALA A 26 -26.18 18.80 -19.38
C ALA A 26 -24.86 18.88 -20.17
N ALA A 27 -24.93 18.55 -21.45
CA ALA A 27 -23.82 18.72 -22.37
C ALA A 27 -23.49 20.20 -22.55
N PRO A 28 -22.21 20.58 -22.70
CA PRO A 28 -21.84 21.91 -23.12
C PRO A 28 -22.36 22.22 -24.53
N ASP A 29 -22.75 23.46 -24.77
CA ASP A 29 -23.26 23.90 -26.07
C ASP A 29 -22.19 23.71 -27.18
N GLY A 30 -22.68 23.41 -28.39
CA GLY A 30 -21.85 23.33 -29.60
C GLY A 30 -21.12 21.99 -29.81
N LEU A 31 -21.30 21.00 -28.94
CA LEU A 31 -20.75 19.65 -29.11
C LEU A 31 -21.83 18.68 -29.61
N ALA A 32 -21.51 17.97 -30.69
CA ALA A 32 -22.41 16.95 -31.25
C ALA A 32 -22.44 15.69 -30.38
N GLU A 33 -23.63 15.15 -30.12
CA GLU A 33 -23.83 13.95 -29.29
C GLU A 33 -22.96 12.74 -29.66
N PRO A 34 -22.75 12.40 -30.96
CA PRO A 34 -21.83 11.30 -31.30
C PRO A 34 -20.40 11.50 -30.83
N ARG A 35 -19.89 12.75 -30.80
CA ARG A 35 -18.56 13.07 -30.27
C ARG A 35 -18.53 12.93 -28.75
N LEU A 36 -19.56 13.43 -28.07
CA LEU A 36 -19.69 13.32 -26.61
C LEU A 36 -19.73 11.86 -26.17
N GLN A 37 -20.43 11.00 -26.90
CA GLN A 37 -20.48 9.57 -26.63
C GLN A 37 -19.09 8.94 -26.71
N VAL A 38 -18.31 9.23 -27.76
CA VAL A 38 -16.93 8.74 -27.91
C VAL A 38 -16.06 9.18 -26.73
N TYR A 39 -16.16 10.43 -26.30
CA TYR A 39 -15.39 10.91 -25.15
C TYR A 39 -15.81 10.23 -23.84
N ARG A 40 -17.13 10.08 -23.59
CA ARG A 40 -17.64 9.38 -22.39
C ARG A 40 -17.13 7.93 -22.31
N GLU A 41 -17.18 7.21 -23.44
CA GLU A 41 -16.68 5.84 -23.50
C GLU A 41 -15.16 5.79 -23.33
N LEU A 42 -14.42 6.65 -24.00
CA LEU A 42 -12.96 6.70 -23.94
C LEU A 42 -12.46 6.94 -22.51
N PHE A 43 -12.96 7.98 -21.87
CA PHE A 43 -12.52 8.34 -20.50
C PHE A 43 -12.90 7.26 -19.50
N TYR A 44 -14.12 6.74 -19.56
CA TYR A 44 -14.55 5.66 -18.67
C TYR A 44 -13.72 4.38 -18.89
N ASN A 45 -13.52 3.96 -20.12
CA ASN A 45 -12.78 2.76 -20.44
C ASN A 45 -11.31 2.86 -20.02
N ASN A 46 -10.69 4.05 -20.13
CA ASN A 46 -9.32 4.27 -19.64
C ASN A 46 -9.24 4.09 -18.12
N ILE A 47 -10.17 4.67 -17.36
CA ILE A 47 -10.21 4.52 -15.90
C ILE A 47 -10.52 3.07 -15.52
N GLU A 48 -11.49 2.44 -16.16
CA GLU A 48 -11.84 1.03 -15.88
C GLU A 48 -10.65 0.10 -16.17
N SER A 49 -9.99 0.24 -17.30
CA SER A 49 -8.82 -0.57 -17.66
C SER A 49 -7.65 -0.39 -16.71
N LEU A 50 -7.40 0.85 -16.30
CA LEU A 50 -6.35 1.16 -15.31
C LEU A 50 -6.66 0.48 -13.97
N LEU A 51 -7.87 0.66 -13.45
CA LEU A 51 -8.29 0.05 -12.18
C LEU A 51 -8.34 -1.48 -12.28
N ALA A 52 -8.76 -2.03 -13.42
CA ALA A 52 -8.76 -3.48 -13.65
C ALA A 52 -7.34 -4.08 -13.64
N THR A 53 -6.34 -3.32 -14.08
CA THR A 53 -4.93 -3.71 -14.03
C THR A 53 -4.37 -3.60 -12.61
N ASN A 54 -4.76 -2.57 -11.86
CA ASN A 54 -4.27 -2.32 -10.50
C ASN A 54 -4.93 -3.22 -9.45
N PHE A 55 -6.17 -3.71 -9.72
CA PHE A 55 -6.98 -4.47 -8.76
C PHE A 55 -7.53 -5.78 -9.37
N PRO A 56 -6.67 -6.67 -9.88
CA PRO A 56 -7.10 -7.87 -10.61
C PRO A 56 -7.86 -8.87 -9.74
N VAL A 57 -7.48 -9.06 -8.47
CA VAL A 57 -8.17 -9.97 -7.55
C VAL A 57 -9.53 -9.39 -7.17
N LEU A 58 -9.59 -8.12 -6.79
CA LEU A 58 -10.85 -7.44 -6.48
C LEU A 58 -11.81 -7.47 -7.66
N ARG A 59 -11.32 -7.19 -8.87
CA ARG A 59 -12.11 -7.30 -10.11
C ARG A 59 -12.66 -8.72 -10.29
N GLY A 60 -11.82 -9.74 -10.11
CA GLY A 60 -12.22 -11.14 -10.23
C GLY A 60 -13.31 -11.53 -9.22
N LEU A 61 -13.19 -11.08 -7.97
CA LEU A 61 -14.17 -11.36 -6.91
C LEU A 61 -15.51 -10.65 -7.12
N LEU A 62 -15.49 -9.43 -7.63
CA LEU A 62 -16.72 -8.67 -7.92
C LEU A 62 -17.38 -9.13 -9.23
N GLY A 63 -16.60 -9.65 -10.17
CA GLY A 63 -17.08 -10.19 -11.45
C GLY A 63 -17.73 -9.15 -12.34
N GLU A 64 -18.25 -9.64 -13.50
CA GLU A 64 -18.77 -8.84 -14.63
C GLU A 64 -19.94 -7.90 -14.27
N ARG A 65 -20.59 -8.08 -13.14
CA ARG A 65 -21.76 -7.28 -12.76
C ARG A 65 -21.47 -6.22 -11.71
N ARG A 66 -20.66 -6.54 -10.70
CA ARG A 66 -20.39 -5.61 -9.57
C ARG A 66 -19.22 -4.71 -9.88
N TRP A 67 -18.17 -5.22 -10.50
CA TRP A 67 -16.98 -4.44 -10.84
C TRP A 67 -17.30 -3.20 -11.70
N PRO A 68 -17.99 -3.32 -12.87
CA PRO A 68 -18.28 -2.14 -13.68
C PRO A 68 -19.18 -1.13 -12.96
N ARG A 69 -20.06 -1.60 -12.06
CA ARG A 69 -20.91 -0.71 -11.25
C ARG A 69 -20.07 0.08 -10.26
N LEU A 70 -19.16 -0.59 -9.55
CA LEU A 70 -18.26 0.04 -8.59
C LEU A 70 -17.38 1.11 -9.28
N VAL A 71 -16.77 0.77 -10.41
CA VAL A 71 -15.96 1.71 -11.20
C VAL A 71 -16.81 2.88 -11.73
N ARG A 72 -18.05 2.62 -12.18
CA ARG A 72 -18.96 3.67 -12.63
C ARG A 72 -19.35 4.61 -11.49
N ASP A 73 -19.62 4.09 -10.29
CA ASP A 73 -19.92 4.87 -9.11
C ASP A 73 -18.71 5.72 -8.71
N PHE A 74 -17.50 5.14 -8.67
CA PHE A 74 -16.27 5.90 -8.45
C PHE A 74 -16.10 7.04 -9.46
N TYR A 75 -16.18 6.74 -10.75
CA TYR A 75 -16.00 7.72 -11.82
C TYR A 75 -17.00 8.89 -11.73
N ARG A 76 -18.23 8.61 -11.33
CA ARG A 76 -19.31 9.58 -11.18
C ARG A 76 -19.18 10.42 -9.91
N GLU A 77 -18.92 9.76 -8.77
CA GLU A 77 -19.04 10.35 -7.45
C GLU A 77 -17.73 10.95 -6.94
N HIS A 78 -16.60 10.33 -7.28
CA HIS A 78 -15.30 10.79 -6.83
C HIS A 78 -14.66 11.73 -7.84
N ALA A 79 -14.45 12.99 -7.45
CA ALA A 79 -13.68 13.92 -8.24
C ALA A 79 -12.19 13.75 -7.92
N ALA A 80 -11.50 12.92 -8.69
CA ALA A 80 -10.06 12.76 -8.56
C ALA A 80 -9.36 14.14 -8.64
N ARG A 81 -8.42 14.37 -7.71
CA ARG A 81 -7.72 15.66 -7.57
C ARG A 81 -6.34 15.63 -8.21
N THR A 82 -5.86 14.45 -8.52
CA THR A 82 -4.54 14.26 -9.12
C THR A 82 -4.60 14.28 -10.65
N PRO A 83 -3.65 14.93 -11.34
CA PRO A 83 -3.50 14.81 -12.77
C PRO A 83 -2.73 13.54 -13.19
N LEU A 84 -2.16 12.79 -12.22
CA LEU A 84 -1.32 11.64 -12.49
C LEU A 84 -2.14 10.36 -12.52
N PHE A 85 -2.07 9.61 -13.61
CA PHE A 85 -2.77 8.34 -13.76
C PHE A 85 -2.33 7.29 -12.72
N THR A 86 -1.07 7.28 -12.32
CA THR A 86 -0.53 6.39 -11.29
C THR A 86 -1.19 6.59 -9.92
N GLU A 87 -1.70 7.80 -9.65
CA GLU A 87 -2.36 8.16 -8.41
C GLU A 87 -3.86 7.79 -8.37
N ILE A 88 -4.46 7.43 -9.50
CA ILE A 88 -5.89 7.05 -9.58
C ILE A 88 -6.18 5.83 -8.69
N GLY A 89 -5.23 4.89 -8.57
CA GLY A 89 -5.35 3.77 -7.64
C GLY A 89 -5.53 4.23 -6.20
N ARG A 90 -4.74 5.21 -5.74
CA ARG A 90 -4.85 5.79 -4.41
C ARG A 90 -6.17 6.56 -4.19
N GLU A 91 -6.62 7.30 -5.21
CA GLU A 91 -7.92 7.98 -5.17
C GLU A 91 -9.06 6.96 -5.08
N PHE A 92 -8.92 5.81 -5.73
CA PHE A 92 -9.89 4.72 -5.64
C PHE A 92 -9.94 4.11 -4.23
N LEU A 93 -8.80 3.96 -3.55
CA LEU A 93 -8.77 3.53 -2.13
C LEU A 93 -9.54 4.50 -1.23
N CYS A 94 -9.27 5.81 -1.34
CA CYS A 94 -9.99 6.83 -0.58
C CYS A 94 -11.51 6.76 -0.81
N TYR A 95 -11.91 6.50 -2.06
CA TYR A 95 -13.33 6.31 -2.39
C TYR A 95 -13.92 5.05 -1.75
N LEU A 96 -13.18 3.92 -1.77
CA LEU A 96 -13.64 2.67 -1.17
C LEU A 96 -13.81 2.76 0.34
N ASP A 97 -12.90 3.45 1.03
CA ASP A 97 -13.01 3.70 2.47
C ASP A 97 -14.28 4.52 2.80
N ALA A 98 -14.47 5.66 2.12
CA ALA A 98 -15.66 6.49 2.29
C ALA A 98 -16.95 5.74 1.91
N ARG A 99 -16.91 4.89 0.89
CA ARG A 99 -18.03 4.07 0.45
C ARG A 99 -18.39 3.00 1.48
N ALA A 100 -17.40 2.38 2.12
CA ALA A 100 -17.62 1.38 3.16
C ALA A 100 -18.38 1.95 4.36
N GLU A 101 -18.11 3.21 4.75
CA GLU A 101 -18.83 3.92 5.81
C GLU A 101 -20.30 4.14 5.47
N THR A 102 -20.66 4.21 4.20
CA THR A 102 -22.05 4.46 3.75
C THR A 102 -22.92 3.20 3.66
N GLY A 103 -22.35 2.01 3.87
CA GLY A 103 -23.11 0.76 3.94
C GLY A 103 -23.80 0.35 2.63
N ARG A 104 -23.17 0.55 1.48
CA ARG A 104 -23.76 0.26 0.14
C ARG A 104 -23.84 -1.23 -0.23
N GLY A 105 -23.57 -2.13 0.72
CA GLY A 105 -23.69 -3.58 0.52
C GLY A 105 -22.50 -4.23 -0.19
N ASP A 106 -21.37 -3.55 -0.26
CA ASP A 106 -20.12 -4.16 -0.68
C ASP A 106 -19.61 -5.11 0.42
N ALA A 107 -18.82 -6.10 0.03
CA ALA A 107 -18.20 -7.00 1.01
C ALA A 107 -17.22 -6.22 1.89
N ALA A 108 -17.25 -6.45 3.21
CA ALA A 108 -16.49 -5.66 4.17
C ALA A 108 -14.97 -5.76 4.03
N PHE A 109 -14.46 -6.76 3.30
CA PHE A 109 -13.04 -6.91 2.99
C PHE A 109 -12.56 -6.05 1.81
N VAL A 110 -13.46 -5.44 1.04
CA VAL A 110 -13.13 -4.72 -0.22
C VAL A 110 -12.08 -3.63 -0.02
N PRO A 111 -12.16 -2.73 0.99
CA PRO A 111 -11.13 -1.72 1.19
C PRO A 111 -9.75 -2.31 1.50
N GLU A 112 -9.67 -3.31 2.39
CA GLU A 112 -8.39 -3.91 2.76
C GLU A 112 -7.77 -4.74 1.62
N LEU A 113 -8.60 -5.43 0.82
CA LEU A 113 -8.12 -6.14 -0.37
C LEU A 113 -7.58 -5.15 -1.42
N ALA A 114 -8.31 -4.08 -1.70
CA ALA A 114 -7.85 -3.06 -2.61
C ALA A 114 -6.54 -2.41 -2.14
N HIS A 115 -6.43 -2.10 -0.84
CA HIS A 115 -5.20 -1.58 -0.26
C HIS A 115 -4.03 -2.56 -0.46
N TYR A 116 -4.25 -3.86 -0.22
CA TYR A 116 -3.24 -4.90 -0.39
C TYR A 116 -2.72 -4.98 -1.84
N GLU A 117 -3.62 -4.94 -2.85
CA GLU A 117 -3.23 -4.94 -4.26
C GLU A 117 -2.52 -3.64 -4.67
N TRP A 118 -2.99 -2.49 -4.13
CA TRP A 118 -2.37 -1.20 -4.43
C TRP A 118 -0.97 -1.06 -3.85
N VAL A 119 -0.70 -1.64 -2.66
CA VAL A 119 0.63 -1.58 -2.03
C VAL A 119 1.69 -2.20 -2.92
N GLU A 120 1.39 -3.30 -3.62
CA GLU A 120 2.32 -3.91 -4.58
C GLU A 120 2.72 -2.92 -5.68
N LEU A 121 1.73 -2.26 -6.28
CA LEU A 121 1.97 -1.25 -7.30
C LEU A 121 2.74 -0.05 -6.74
N ALA A 122 2.32 0.46 -5.57
CA ALA A 122 2.96 1.61 -4.95
C ALA A 122 4.43 1.34 -4.64
N LEU A 123 4.74 0.14 -4.14
CA LEU A 123 6.11 -0.28 -3.86
C LEU A 123 6.92 -0.50 -5.15
N ALA A 124 6.28 -0.96 -6.25
CA ALA A 124 6.95 -1.13 -7.54
C ALA A 124 7.43 0.19 -8.15
N ILE A 125 6.69 1.28 -7.92
CA ILE A 125 7.00 2.61 -8.47
C ILE A 125 7.68 3.54 -7.45
N ASP A 126 7.96 3.08 -6.24
CA ASP A 126 8.66 3.87 -5.22
C ASP A 126 10.07 4.22 -5.68
N GLU A 127 10.47 5.48 -5.51
CA GLU A 127 11.72 6.05 -6.03
C GLU A 127 12.94 5.77 -5.14
N HIS A 128 12.77 5.14 -3.97
CA HIS A 128 13.90 4.79 -3.11
C HIS A 128 14.76 3.71 -3.78
N GLU A 129 16.08 3.89 -3.68
CA GLU A 129 17.07 2.93 -4.14
C GLU A 129 17.85 2.37 -2.96
N ILE A 130 17.90 1.03 -2.84
CA ILE A 130 18.60 0.34 -1.74
C ILE A 130 20.08 0.71 -1.73
N ASP A 131 20.72 0.83 -2.89
CA ASP A 131 22.13 1.16 -3.03
C ASP A 131 22.49 2.57 -2.55
N ALA A 132 21.52 3.47 -2.45
CA ALA A 132 21.70 4.80 -1.89
C ALA A 132 21.72 4.81 -0.34
N ILE A 133 21.31 3.70 0.30
CA ILE A 133 21.26 3.57 1.76
C ILE A 133 22.60 3.05 2.26
N ALA A 134 23.27 3.82 3.14
CA ALA A 134 24.51 3.40 3.74
C ALA A 134 24.32 2.20 4.68
N HIS A 135 24.84 1.03 4.32
CA HIS A 135 24.78 -0.19 5.13
C HIS A 135 25.94 -1.13 4.81
N ASP A 136 26.31 -1.98 5.78
CA ASP A 136 27.18 -3.14 5.56
C ASP A 136 26.31 -4.38 5.37
N ALA A 137 26.19 -4.82 4.11
CA ALA A 137 25.36 -5.97 3.72
C ALA A 137 25.86 -7.30 4.30
N SER A 138 27.11 -7.36 4.77
CA SER A 138 27.72 -8.56 5.37
C SER A 138 27.69 -8.52 6.91
N GLY A 139 27.25 -7.42 7.51
CA GLY A 139 27.23 -7.23 8.94
C GLY A 139 26.30 -8.21 9.66
N ASP A 140 26.69 -8.65 10.86
CA ASP A 140 25.83 -9.49 11.70
C ASP A 140 24.69 -8.65 12.31
N VAL A 141 23.49 -8.79 11.75
CA VAL A 141 22.29 -8.07 12.15
C VAL A 141 21.81 -8.35 13.58
N VAL A 142 22.39 -9.35 14.25
CA VAL A 142 22.15 -9.64 15.65
C VAL A 142 23.13 -8.86 16.54
N ALA A 143 24.42 -8.90 16.19
CA ALA A 143 25.48 -8.27 16.99
C ALA A 143 25.57 -6.75 16.80
N ALA A 144 25.25 -6.24 15.61
CA ALA A 144 25.32 -4.83 15.27
C ALA A 144 23.90 -4.25 15.03
N ALA A 145 23.83 -2.95 14.76
CA ALA A 145 22.56 -2.25 14.55
C ALA A 145 21.99 -2.54 13.13
N PRO A 146 20.81 -3.18 13.00
CA PRO A 146 20.21 -3.46 11.72
C PRO A 146 19.73 -2.18 11.01
N VAL A 147 19.86 -2.15 9.68
CA VAL A 147 19.33 -1.09 8.82
C VAL A 147 18.07 -1.60 8.12
N LEU A 148 16.91 -1.06 8.48
CA LEU A 148 15.63 -1.41 7.87
C LEU A 148 15.53 -0.81 6.46
N SER A 149 15.04 -1.59 5.51
CA SER A 149 14.80 -1.13 4.15
C SER A 149 13.65 -0.13 4.09
N PRO A 150 13.78 1.03 3.42
CA PRO A 150 12.65 1.92 3.15
C PRO A 150 11.63 1.29 2.21
N LEU A 151 12.01 0.24 1.48
CA LEU A 151 11.17 -0.55 0.59
C LEU A 151 10.58 -1.80 1.27
N ALA A 152 10.58 -1.86 2.59
CA ALA A 152 9.91 -2.90 3.37
C ALA A 152 8.77 -2.27 4.17
N TRP A 153 7.55 -2.45 3.71
CA TRP A 153 6.35 -1.84 4.29
C TRP A 153 5.55 -2.88 5.05
N GLN A 154 5.24 -2.59 6.32
CA GLN A 154 4.46 -3.47 7.18
C GLN A 154 3.03 -2.98 7.31
N PHE A 155 2.07 -3.91 7.14
CA PHE A 155 0.64 -3.66 7.32
C PHE A 155 -0.01 -4.75 8.15
N SER A 156 -1.14 -4.40 8.75
CA SER A 156 -1.97 -5.33 9.53
C SER A 156 -3.40 -5.28 9.00
N TYR A 157 -3.90 -6.40 8.52
CA TYR A 157 -5.22 -6.55 7.94
C TYR A 157 -6.12 -7.36 8.86
N ARG A 158 -7.35 -6.95 9.02
CA ARG A 158 -8.39 -7.69 9.75
C ARG A 158 -8.90 -8.89 8.93
N TRP A 159 -8.76 -8.79 7.61
CA TRP A 159 -9.15 -9.82 6.66
C TRP A 159 -7.92 -10.56 6.15
N PRO A 160 -8.03 -11.88 5.84
CA PRO A 160 -6.91 -12.66 5.28
C PRO A 160 -6.74 -12.31 3.79
N VAL A 161 -6.34 -11.06 3.49
CA VAL A 161 -6.31 -10.49 2.13
C VAL A 161 -5.50 -11.30 1.13
N GLN A 162 -4.40 -11.93 1.59
CA GLN A 162 -3.53 -12.78 0.78
C GLN A 162 -4.15 -14.13 0.40
N ARG A 163 -5.31 -14.48 1.01
CA ARG A 163 -6.03 -15.76 0.78
C ARG A 163 -7.37 -15.56 0.09
N LEU A 164 -7.77 -14.31 -0.14
CA LEU A 164 -9.05 -14.03 -0.80
C LEU A 164 -9.03 -14.55 -2.24
N SER A 165 -10.03 -15.35 -2.58
CA SER A 165 -10.22 -15.93 -3.90
C SER A 165 -11.71 -16.15 -4.18
N ALA A 166 -12.05 -16.60 -5.38
CA ALA A 166 -13.44 -16.94 -5.74
C ALA A 166 -14.03 -17.99 -4.77
N GLU A 167 -13.19 -18.93 -4.31
CA GLU A 167 -13.57 -20.03 -3.42
C GLU A 167 -13.49 -19.64 -1.93
N HIS A 168 -12.74 -18.59 -1.60
CA HIS A 168 -12.49 -18.17 -0.22
C HIS A 168 -12.84 -16.70 0.00
N GLN A 169 -14.08 -16.45 0.37
CA GLN A 169 -14.60 -15.12 0.72
C GLN A 169 -15.25 -15.17 2.11
N PRO A 170 -14.48 -14.98 3.19
CA PRO A 170 -15.01 -15.00 4.55
C PRO A 170 -16.03 -13.88 4.75
N LYS A 171 -17.06 -14.13 5.55
CA LYS A 171 -18.13 -13.18 5.88
C LYS A 171 -17.85 -12.37 7.14
N VAL A 172 -16.87 -12.80 7.92
CA VAL A 172 -16.41 -12.16 9.15
C VAL A 172 -14.89 -12.01 9.10
N PRO A 173 -14.32 -10.97 9.70
CA PRO A 173 -12.88 -10.84 9.81
C PRO A 173 -12.26 -11.98 10.62
N SER A 174 -10.95 -12.18 10.47
CA SER A 174 -10.20 -13.12 11.26
C SER A 174 -10.20 -12.73 12.74
N GLU A 175 -10.15 -13.72 13.66
CA GLU A 175 -10.06 -13.46 15.10
C GLU A 175 -8.79 -12.68 15.45
N GLN A 176 -7.70 -12.97 14.75
CA GLN A 176 -6.44 -12.23 14.85
C GLN A 176 -6.12 -11.58 13.51
N PRO A 177 -5.56 -10.36 13.53
CA PRO A 177 -5.15 -9.70 12.29
C PRO A 177 -4.01 -10.46 11.61
N THR A 178 -4.01 -10.43 10.29
CA THR A 178 -2.89 -10.88 9.47
C THR A 178 -1.88 -9.76 9.36
N HIS A 179 -0.64 -10.01 9.76
CA HIS A 179 0.46 -9.06 9.64
C HIS A 179 1.32 -9.43 8.44
N LEU A 180 1.50 -8.49 7.52
CA LEU A 180 2.29 -8.70 6.30
C LEU A 180 3.40 -7.65 6.21
N VAL A 181 4.60 -8.06 5.79
CA VAL A 181 5.60 -7.17 5.21
C VAL A 181 5.61 -7.42 3.72
N ILE A 182 5.47 -6.35 2.95
CA ILE A 182 5.67 -6.33 1.52
C ILE A 182 7.01 -5.66 1.29
N VAL A 183 7.90 -6.31 0.56
CA VAL A 183 9.26 -5.80 0.33
C VAL A 183 9.62 -5.87 -1.15
N ARG A 184 10.19 -4.76 -1.67
CA ARG A 184 10.92 -4.76 -2.95
C ARG A 184 12.40 -4.94 -2.63
N ASN A 185 12.94 -6.09 -3.03
CA ASN A 185 14.32 -6.44 -2.73
C ASN A 185 15.29 -5.73 -3.71
N ARG A 186 16.60 -5.88 -3.48
CA ARG A 186 17.67 -5.30 -4.32
C ARG A 186 17.73 -5.81 -5.77
N ARG A 187 16.86 -6.76 -6.16
CA ARG A 187 16.66 -7.24 -7.53
C ARG A 187 15.34 -6.74 -8.13
N ASP A 188 14.72 -5.73 -7.52
CA ASP A 188 13.41 -5.17 -7.89
C ASP A 188 12.27 -6.20 -7.88
N HIS A 189 12.45 -7.30 -7.14
CA HIS A 189 11.40 -8.30 -6.97
C HIS A 189 10.59 -8.02 -5.71
N ILE A 190 9.26 -7.92 -5.87
CA ILE A 190 8.34 -7.74 -4.76
C ILE A 190 7.96 -9.10 -4.18
N SER A 191 8.03 -9.23 -2.87
CA SER A 191 7.62 -10.42 -2.15
C SER A 191 6.85 -10.06 -0.88
N PHE A 192 6.05 -11.03 -0.44
CA PHE A 192 5.18 -10.90 0.73
C PHE A 192 5.64 -11.87 1.81
N LEU A 193 5.69 -11.41 3.05
CA LEU A 193 6.01 -12.23 4.22
C LEU A 193 4.92 -12.05 5.26
N GLU A 194 4.23 -13.16 5.61
CA GLU A 194 3.30 -13.17 6.74
C GLU A 194 4.11 -13.25 8.04
N LEU A 195 3.92 -12.27 8.93
CA LEU A 195 4.63 -12.18 10.19
C LEU A 195 3.87 -12.91 11.30
N SER A 196 4.62 -13.65 12.12
CA SER A 196 4.10 -14.04 13.43
C SER A 196 3.91 -12.80 14.33
N PRO A 197 3.09 -12.86 15.37
CA PRO A 197 2.95 -11.75 16.34
C PRO A 197 4.30 -11.28 16.90
N LEU A 198 5.22 -12.21 17.18
CA LEU A 198 6.57 -11.89 17.66
C LEU A 198 7.38 -11.11 16.61
N ALA A 199 7.37 -11.59 15.35
CA ALA A 199 8.09 -10.96 14.24
C ALA A 199 7.53 -9.57 13.93
N LYS A 200 6.21 -9.37 14.07
CA LYS A 200 5.56 -8.05 13.92
C LYS A 200 6.05 -7.06 14.99
N VAL A 201 6.09 -7.45 16.26
CA VAL A 201 6.58 -6.58 17.31
C VAL A 201 8.08 -6.28 17.14
N LEU A 202 8.86 -7.26 16.70
CA LEU A 202 10.27 -7.05 16.37
C LEU A 202 10.45 -6.05 15.23
N PHE A 203 9.65 -6.12 14.17
CA PHE A 203 9.68 -5.15 13.07
C PHE A 203 9.38 -3.73 13.57
N ASP A 204 8.37 -3.57 14.42
CA ASP A 204 8.06 -2.26 15.03
C ASP A 204 9.19 -1.72 15.90
N LEU A 205 9.84 -2.60 16.67
CA LEU A 205 10.99 -2.22 17.49
C LEU A 205 12.18 -1.77 16.63
N LEU A 206 12.44 -2.46 15.52
CA LEU A 206 13.46 -2.06 14.55
C LEU A 206 13.18 -0.66 13.97
N ALA A 207 11.95 -0.43 13.56
CA ALA A 207 11.52 0.85 12.98
C ALA A 207 11.58 2.01 14.00
N ALA A 208 11.25 1.74 15.27
CA ALA A 208 11.23 2.73 16.34
C ALA A 208 12.62 3.01 16.95
N ASN A 209 13.60 2.15 16.75
CA ASN A 209 14.92 2.22 17.40
C ASN A 209 16.07 2.08 16.39
N PRO A 210 16.17 2.98 15.40
CA PRO A 210 17.29 2.94 14.46
C PRO A 210 18.63 3.09 15.21
N GLY A 211 19.63 2.29 14.80
CA GLY A 211 20.97 2.31 15.39
C GLY A 211 21.13 1.47 16.66
N ARG A 212 20.10 0.81 17.17
CA ARG A 212 20.20 -0.10 18.31
C ARG A 212 20.59 -1.50 17.86
N PRO A 213 21.56 -2.19 18.51
CA PRO A 213 21.95 -3.55 18.16
C PRO A 213 20.77 -4.53 18.19
N GLY A 214 20.78 -5.49 17.26
CA GLY A 214 19.72 -6.49 17.15
C GLY A 214 19.55 -7.33 18.43
N LEU A 215 20.65 -7.69 19.09
CA LEU A 215 20.62 -8.41 20.35
C LEU A 215 19.88 -7.62 21.44
N ASP A 216 20.13 -6.32 21.56
CA ASP A 216 19.47 -5.46 22.56
C ASP A 216 17.95 -5.39 22.29
N LEU A 217 17.54 -5.37 21.03
CA LEU A 217 16.13 -5.40 20.67
C LEU A 217 15.48 -6.76 21.01
N THR A 218 16.19 -7.87 20.81
CA THR A 218 15.67 -9.19 21.19
C THR A 218 15.57 -9.37 22.71
N LEU A 219 16.52 -8.82 23.46
CA LEU A 219 16.49 -8.83 24.94
C LEU A 219 15.35 -7.96 25.47
N ALA A 220 15.19 -6.75 24.96
CA ALA A 220 14.07 -5.88 25.31
C ALA A 220 12.70 -6.52 25.01
N LEU A 221 12.60 -7.28 23.92
CA LEU A 221 11.39 -8.02 23.56
C LEU A 221 11.11 -9.16 24.55
N ALA A 222 12.16 -9.87 25.00
CA ALA A 222 12.01 -10.92 26.03
C ALA A 222 11.59 -10.34 27.40
N GLU A 223 12.09 -9.18 27.78
CA GLU A 223 11.68 -8.46 28.99
C GLU A 223 10.20 -7.99 28.90
N ALA A 224 9.76 -7.55 27.72
CA ALA A 224 8.38 -7.11 27.51
C ALA A 224 7.35 -8.25 27.47
N LEU A 225 7.78 -9.49 27.35
CA LEU A 225 6.93 -10.69 27.25
C LEU A 225 7.22 -11.70 28.37
N PRO A 226 7.11 -11.33 29.66
CA PRO A 226 7.53 -12.15 30.80
C PRO A 226 6.70 -13.45 30.96
N GLN A 227 5.55 -13.54 30.28
CA GLN A 227 4.71 -14.74 30.27
C GLN A 227 5.30 -15.90 29.43
N PHE A 228 6.35 -15.64 28.64
CA PHE A 228 7.03 -16.67 27.85
C PHE A 228 8.46 -16.88 28.35
N PRO A 229 9.06 -18.07 28.14
CA PRO A 229 10.47 -18.30 28.46
C PRO A 229 11.37 -17.32 27.68
N PRO A 230 12.23 -16.54 28.36
CA PRO A 230 13.07 -15.51 27.70
C PRO A 230 13.88 -16.06 26.52
N GLN A 231 14.47 -17.25 26.69
CA GLN A 231 15.27 -17.87 25.64
C GLN A 231 14.46 -18.18 24.39
N GLN A 232 13.21 -18.59 24.52
CA GLN A 232 12.31 -18.84 23.38
C GLN A 232 12.03 -17.57 22.58
N ILE A 233 11.85 -16.44 23.28
CA ILE A 233 11.65 -15.12 22.64
C ILE A 233 12.92 -14.68 21.91
N ILE A 234 14.09 -14.77 22.58
CA ILE A 234 15.38 -14.39 21.99
C ILE A 234 15.67 -15.23 20.74
N ASP A 235 15.50 -16.54 20.81
CA ASP A 235 15.74 -17.44 19.67
C ASP A 235 14.78 -17.16 18.51
N GLY A 236 13.51 -16.91 18.82
CA GLY A 236 12.49 -16.58 17.83
C GLY A 236 12.76 -15.25 17.14
N ALA A 237 13.08 -14.20 17.92
CA ALA A 237 13.39 -12.88 17.41
C ALA A 237 14.69 -12.88 16.57
N THR A 238 15.74 -13.59 17.06
CA THR A 238 17.00 -13.76 16.32
C THR A 238 16.76 -14.45 14.96
N ARG A 239 15.91 -15.48 14.91
CA ARG A 239 15.54 -16.15 13.67
C ARG A 239 14.82 -15.18 12.72
N SER A 240 13.89 -14.38 13.24
CA SER A 240 13.19 -13.37 12.45
C SER A 240 14.13 -12.29 11.91
N LEU A 241 15.10 -11.80 12.69
CA LEU A 241 16.13 -10.86 12.21
C LEU A 241 16.91 -11.42 11.01
N ARG A 242 17.34 -12.67 11.11
CA ARG A 242 18.07 -13.33 10.02
C ARG A 242 17.20 -13.56 8.79
N GLU A 243 15.91 -13.88 8.98
CA GLU A 243 14.95 -13.98 7.88
C GLU A 243 14.71 -12.62 7.22
N PHE A 244 14.56 -11.56 8.01
CA PHE A 244 14.43 -10.20 7.49
C PHE A 244 15.64 -9.79 6.67
N HIS A 245 16.85 -10.12 7.13
CA HIS A 245 18.07 -9.88 6.35
C HIS A 245 18.13 -10.69 5.06
N ALA A 246 17.79 -11.96 5.10
CA ALA A 246 17.77 -12.81 3.92
C ALA A 246 16.77 -12.38 2.84
N ARG A 247 15.76 -11.56 3.21
CA ARG A 247 14.71 -11.05 2.32
C ARG A 247 14.86 -9.57 1.94
N ASP A 248 15.96 -8.92 2.30
CA ASP A 248 16.20 -7.49 2.14
C ASP A 248 15.17 -6.59 2.89
N ILE A 249 14.45 -7.13 3.87
CA ILE A 249 13.66 -6.34 4.82
C ILE A 249 14.61 -5.55 5.73
N VAL A 250 15.69 -6.19 6.16
CA VAL A 250 16.87 -5.58 6.78
C VAL A 250 18.00 -5.67 5.76
N LEU A 251 18.58 -4.53 5.38
CA LEU A 251 19.60 -4.44 4.33
C LEU A 251 20.97 -4.97 4.78
N GLY A 252 21.24 -4.92 6.07
CA GLY A 252 22.49 -5.23 6.72
C GLY A 252 22.60 -4.44 8.01
N THR A 253 23.78 -3.96 8.35
CA THR A 253 24.03 -3.19 9.58
C THR A 253 24.56 -1.79 9.30
N VAL A 254 24.47 -0.91 10.28
CA VAL A 254 25.11 0.41 10.21
C VAL A 254 26.61 0.22 9.97
N PRO A 255 27.23 0.91 9.00
CA PRO A 255 28.68 0.81 8.76
C PRO A 255 29.49 1.23 9.99
N THR A 256 30.54 0.49 10.30
CA THR A 256 31.36 0.71 11.51
C THR A 256 32.04 2.08 11.53
N ASP A 257 32.36 2.64 10.35
CA ASP A 257 32.98 3.97 10.23
C ASP A 257 32.03 5.15 10.54
N ALA A 258 30.70 4.92 10.50
CA ALA A 258 29.70 5.96 10.86
C ALA A 258 29.49 6.10 12.38
N ALA A 259 29.82 5.08 13.16
CA ALA A 259 29.67 5.09 14.62
C ALA A 259 30.68 5.99 15.32
N ALA A 260 31.82 6.30 14.68
CA ALA A 260 32.88 7.14 15.25
C ALA A 260 32.58 8.65 15.28
N THR A 261 31.60 9.11 14.45
CA THR A 261 31.31 10.55 14.25
C THR A 261 30.28 11.12 15.26
N THR A 262 29.52 10.26 15.94
CA THR A 262 28.46 10.71 16.89
C THR A 262 28.92 10.84 18.32
N SER A 263 30.14 10.41 18.67
CA SER A 263 30.68 10.46 20.04
C SER A 263 31.52 11.74 20.37
N GLY A 264 31.60 12.71 19.47
CA GLY A 264 32.46 13.88 19.54
C GLY A 264 31.80 15.24 19.75
N ALA A 265 30.52 15.31 20.10
CA ALA A 265 29.81 16.56 20.40
C ALA A 265 29.25 16.52 21.83
N GLN A 266 30.10 16.80 22.80
CA GLN A 266 29.73 17.30 24.12
C GLN A 266 30.14 18.77 24.26
#